data_1fdcfa43658429e84d6346ced1fcad3a
#
_entry.id   1fdcfa43658429e84d6346ced1fcad3a
#
_cell.length_a   1.000
_cell.length_b   1.000
_cell.length_c   1.000
_cell.angle_alpha   90.00
_cell.angle_beta   90.00
_cell.angle_gamma   90.00
#
_symmetry.space_group_name_H-M   'P 1'
#
loop_
_entity.id
_entity.type
_entity.pdbx_description
1 polymer ?
#
loop_
_entity_poly.entity_id
_entity_poly.type
_entity_poly.pdbx_seq_one_letter_code
_entity_poly.pdbx_strand_id
1 'polypeptide(L)'
;EQKEMTMIKPIIGRIDYENKNKFIELKTKPPRAYKVKGKEEWTMRTQDLPSEPLLTNITQTSFYYMATKKIPYLVYVNDKGSKVFDSSHELLKPDHLEHLYFKMVERILLWEKMIIFSAGKIETLALMMEPPDMEHFFYYKDLTKDQEKLITKLWGIKI
;
A
#
# COMPACT_ATOMS: atom_id res chain seq x y z
N GLU A 1 -26.95 0.06 -14.36
CA GLU A 1 -26.67 1.41 -13.83
C GLU A 1 -25.46 1.30 -12.90
N GLN A 2 -24.29 1.73 -13.37
CA GLN A 2 -23.14 1.93 -12.48
C GLN A 2 -23.46 3.15 -11.62
N LYS A 3 -23.75 2.91 -10.36
CA LYS A 3 -23.88 3.97 -9.37
C LYS A 3 -22.52 4.68 -9.29
N GLU A 4 -22.45 5.96 -9.68
CA GLU A 4 -21.27 6.77 -9.48
C GLU A 4 -20.91 6.75 -7.98
N MET A 5 -19.81 6.07 -7.65
CA MET A 5 -19.29 6.05 -6.30
C MET A 5 -18.45 7.29 -6.10
N THR A 6 -19.04 8.32 -5.51
CA THR A 6 -18.36 9.58 -5.25
C THR A 6 -17.75 9.55 -3.86
N MET A 7 -16.42 9.66 -3.79
CA MET A 7 -15.67 9.81 -2.53
C MET A 7 -15.73 11.26 -2.05
N ILE A 8 -15.80 11.47 -0.74
CA ILE A 8 -15.82 12.81 -0.12
C ILE A 8 -14.49 13.53 -0.32
N LYS A 9 -13.38 12.78 -0.28
CA LYS A 9 -12.03 13.33 -0.53
C LYS A 9 -11.36 12.59 -1.69
N PRO A 10 -10.63 13.33 -2.56
CA PRO A 10 -9.90 12.70 -3.65
C PRO A 10 -8.74 11.85 -3.10
N ILE A 11 -8.47 10.72 -3.75
CA ILE A 11 -7.23 9.99 -3.56
C ILE A 11 -6.18 10.64 -4.46
N ILE A 12 -5.03 10.96 -3.89
CA ILE A 12 -3.91 11.57 -4.60
C ILE A 12 -2.78 10.56 -4.71
N GLY A 13 -2.21 10.44 -5.91
CA GLY A 13 -1.04 9.63 -6.17
C GLY A 13 -0.12 10.30 -7.20
N ARG A 14 1.13 9.87 -7.23
CA ARG A 14 2.13 10.33 -8.20
C ARG A 14 2.75 9.13 -8.87
N ILE A 15 2.69 9.11 -10.20
CA ILE A 15 3.36 8.11 -11.04
C ILE A 15 4.85 8.44 -11.10
N ASP A 16 5.72 7.42 -10.97
CA ASP A 16 7.18 7.64 -10.99
C ASP A 16 7.65 8.06 -12.39
N TYR A 17 7.23 7.36 -13.43
CA TYR A 17 7.55 7.68 -14.82
C TYR A 17 6.37 7.39 -15.74
N GLU A 18 6.10 8.27 -16.69
CA GLU A 18 5.06 8.04 -17.69
C GLU A 18 5.41 8.65 -19.04
N ASN A 19 4.80 8.09 -20.08
CA ASN A 19 4.75 8.67 -21.41
C ASN A 19 3.31 8.65 -21.96
N LYS A 20 3.13 8.88 -23.25
CA LYS A 20 1.80 8.93 -23.88
C LYS A 20 0.98 7.65 -23.66
N ASN A 21 1.60 6.45 -23.68
CA ASN A 21 0.91 5.16 -23.72
C ASN A 21 1.16 4.26 -22.51
N LYS A 22 2.19 4.54 -21.73
CA LYS A 22 2.69 3.65 -20.65
C LYS A 22 3.02 4.45 -19.41
N PHE A 23 2.96 3.77 -18.26
CA PHE A 23 3.55 4.27 -17.02
C PHE A 23 4.37 3.19 -16.32
N ILE A 24 5.31 3.63 -15.50
CA ILE A 24 6.17 2.76 -14.70
C ILE A 24 5.99 3.15 -13.24
N GLU A 25 5.71 2.14 -12.43
CA GLU A 25 5.80 2.21 -10.97
C GLU A 25 7.08 1.51 -10.53
N LEU A 26 8.02 2.26 -9.96
CA LEU A 26 9.34 1.78 -9.58
C LEU A 26 9.42 1.46 -8.09
N LYS A 27 9.86 0.26 -7.76
CA LYS A 27 10.06 -0.21 -6.39
C LYS A 27 11.51 -0.58 -6.15
N THR A 28 12.21 0.23 -5.38
CA THR A 28 13.60 -0.04 -5.00
C THR A 28 13.65 -0.98 -3.79
N LYS A 29 14.60 -1.91 -3.82
CA LYS A 29 14.93 -2.85 -2.75
C LYS A 29 16.38 -2.63 -2.31
N PRO A 30 16.67 -1.56 -1.55
CA PRO A 30 18.03 -1.28 -1.11
C PRO A 30 18.53 -2.39 -0.16
N PRO A 31 19.84 -2.61 -0.07
CA PRO A 31 20.40 -3.52 0.93
C PRO A 31 19.92 -3.18 2.34
N ARG A 32 19.69 -4.18 3.16
CA ARG A 32 19.32 -4.01 4.57
C ARG A 32 20.43 -4.48 5.49
N ALA A 33 20.57 -3.79 6.62
CA ALA A 33 21.45 -4.21 7.70
C ALA A 33 20.79 -5.38 8.47
N TYR A 34 21.54 -6.47 8.66
CA TYR A 34 21.16 -7.62 9.46
C TYR A 34 22.19 -7.86 10.54
N LYS A 35 21.75 -8.12 11.77
CA LYS A 35 22.63 -8.50 12.85
C LYS A 35 23.13 -9.93 12.60
N VAL A 36 24.43 -10.15 12.64
CA VAL A 36 25.00 -11.49 12.50
C VAL A 36 24.65 -12.32 13.72
N LYS A 37 24.04 -13.50 13.50
CA LYS A 37 23.60 -14.38 14.59
C LYS A 37 24.78 -14.75 15.50
N GLY A 38 24.67 -14.45 16.79
CA GLY A 38 25.70 -14.74 17.79
C GLY A 38 26.86 -13.73 17.85
N LYS A 39 26.78 -12.61 17.12
CA LYS A 39 27.78 -11.52 17.16
C LYS A 39 27.10 -10.16 17.33
N GLU A 40 27.85 -9.17 17.78
CA GLU A 40 27.38 -7.77 17.81
C GLU A 40 27.61 -7.01 16.47
N GLU A 41 28.00 -7.74 15.44
CA GLU A 41 28.28 -7.19 14.11
C GLU A 41 27.04 -7.12 13.25
N TRP A 42 26.98 -6.06 12.42
CA TRP A 42 25.95 -5.87 11.40
C TRP A 42 26.54 -6.09 10.02
N THR A 43 25.82 -6.74 9.14
CA THR A 43 26.18 -6.90 7.74
C THR A 43 25.05 -6.39 6.83
N MET A 44 25.43 -5.81 5.69
CA MET A 44 24.48 -5.41 4.65
C MET A 44 24.21 -6.59 3.73
N ARG A 45 22.93 -6.86 3.49
CA ARG A 45 22.51 -7.90 2.53
C ARG A 45 21.55 -7.31 1.51
N THR A 46 21.80 -7.63 0.25
CA THR A 46 20.85 -7.37 -0.83
C THR A 46 19.53 -8.05 -0.53
N GLN A 47 18.43 -7.32 -0.69
CA GLN A 47 17.10 -7.90 -0.63
C GLN A 47 16.77 -8.57 -1.96
N ASP A 48 16.21 -9.77 -1.93
CA ASP A 48 15.77 -10.45 -3.14
C ASP A 48 14.62 -9.70 -3.81
N LEU A 49 14.62 -9.74 -5.14
CA LEU A 49 13.49 -9.23 -5.93
C LEU A 49 12.33 -10.22 -5.83
N PRO A 50 11.09 -9.75 -5.71
CA PRO A 50 9.93 -10.63 -5.58
C PRO A 50 9.76 -11.51 -6.83
N SER A 51 9.39 -12.77 -6.63
CA SER A 51 9.07 -13.69 -7.74
C SER A 51 7.81 -13.27 -8.47
N GLU A 52 6.85 -12.70 -7.74
CA GLU A 52 5.55 -12.21 -8.19
C GLU A 52 5.35 -10.76 -7.77
N PRO A 53 4.48 -9.98 -8.47
CA PRO A 53 4.11 -8.64 -8.04
C PRO A 53 3.48 -8.65 -6.64
N LEU A 54 3.92 -7.75 -5.77
CA LEU A 54 3.33 -7.63 -4.43
C LEU A 54 1.95 -6.98 -4.51
N LEU A 55 0.97 -7.51 -3.78
CA LEU A 55 -0.42 -7.06 -3.82
C LEU A 55 -0.56 -5.55 -3.54
N THR A 56 0.19 -5.02 -2.58
CA THR A 56 0.18 -3.58 -2.26
C THR A 56 0.61 -2.72 -3.45
N ASN A 57 1.58 -3.19 -4.24
CA ASN A 57 2.07 -2.47 -5.41
C ASN A 57 1.10 -2.60 -6.59
N ILE A 58 0.44 -3.77 -6.75
CA ILE A 58 -0.61 -3.96 -7.76
C ILE A 58 -1.80 -3.05 -7.45
N THR A 59 -2.19 -2.92 -6.17
CA THR A 59 -3.27 -2.02 -5.75
C THR A 59 -2.95 -0.56 -6.11
N GLN A 60 -1.72 -0.11 -5.87
CA GLN A 60 -1.27 1.22 -6.30
C GLN A 60 -1.29 1.37 -7.83
N THR A 61 -0.80 0.35 -8.54
CA THR A 61 -0.83 0.30 -10.00
C THR A 61 -2.26 0.35 -10.55
N SER A 62 -3.22 -0.32 -9.89
CA SER A 62 -4.63 -0.30 -10.30
C SER A 62 -5.24 1.11 -10.22
N PHE A 63 -4.88 1.88 -9.20
CA PHE A 63 -5.28 3.27 -9.06
C PHE A 63 -4.75 4.14 -10.22
N TYR A 64 -3.47 4.01 -10.56
CA TYR A 64 -2.87 4.75 -11.67
C TYR A 64 -3.42 4.30 -13.03
N TYR A 65 -3.67 3.01 -13.21
CA TYR A 65 -4.30 2.49 -14.42
C TYR A 65 -5.69 3.09 -14.61
N MET A 66 -6.51 3.13 -13.57
CA MET A 66 -7.85 3.71 -13.67
C MET A 66 -7.84 5.21 -13.99
N ALA A 67 -6.88 5.94 -13.42
CA ALA A 67 -6.72 7.39 -13.67
C ALA A 67 -6.23 7.71 -15.08
N THR A 68 -5.40 6.83 -15.69
CA THR A 68 -4.69 7.15 -16.94
C THR A 68 -5.08 6.26 -18.12
N LYS A 69 -5.56 5.05 -17.84
CA LYS A 69 -5.80 3.97 -18.83
C LYS A 69 -4.56 3.59 -19.66
N LYS A 70 -3.38 3.94 -19.18
CA LYS A 70 -2.09 3.60 -19.82
C LYS A 70 -1.63 2.20 -19.42
N ILE A 71 -0.79 1.58 -20.25
CA ILE A 71 -0.22 0.26 -19.99
C ILE A 71 0.74 0.33 -18.79
N PRO A 72 0.51 -0.46 -17.73
CA PRO A 72 1.35 -0.46 -16.53
C PRO A 72 2.63 -1.27 -16.72
N TYR A 73 3.71 -0.78 -16.12
CA TYR A 73 4.94 -1.52 -15.86
C TYR A 73 5.26 -1.39 -14.37
N LEU A 74 5.33 -2.52 -13.67
CA LEU A 74 5.78 -2.57 -12.28
C LEU A 74 7.21 -3.10 -12.26
N VAL A 75 8.15 -2.27 -11.83
CA VAL A 75 9.58 -2.53 -11.89
C VAL A 75 10.16 -2.61 -10.50
N TYR A 76 10.76 -3.73 -10.14
CA TYR A 76 11.54 -3.90 -8.92
C TYR A 76 13.02 -3.84 -9.23
N VAL A 77 13.79 -3.08 -8.44
CA VAL A 77 15.23 -2.90 -8.63
C VAL A 77 15.97 -3.10 -7.31
N ASN A 78 17.09 -3.80 -7.35
CA ASN A 78 18.07 -3.86 -6.29
C ASN A 78 19.48 -3.62 -6.85
N ASP A 79 20.51 -3.75 -6.02
CA ASP A 79 21.92 -3.60 -6.40
C ASP A 79 22.45 -4.68 -7.35
N LYS A 80 21.71 -5.76 -7.58
CA LYS A 80 22.09 -6.87 -8.46
C LYS A 80 21.33 -6.89 -9.79
N GLY A 81 20.25 -6.11 -9.92
CA GLY A 81 19.47 -6.08 -11.15
C GLY A 81 18.04 -5.58 -10.98
N SER A 82 17.23 -5.90 -11.98
CA SER A 82 15.82 -5.52 -11.99
C SER A 82 14.92 -6.67 -12.43
N LYS A 83 13.66 -6.60 -12.01
CA LYS A 83 12.58 -7.47 -12.47
C LYS A 83 11.40 -6.61 -12.90
N VAL A 84 10.90 -6.87 -14.10
CA VAL A 84 9.82 -6.12 -14.72
C VAL A 84 8.60 -7.04 -14.85
N PHE A 85 7.45 -6.52 -14.46
CA PHE A 85 6.14 -7.11 -14.70
C PHE A 85 5.31 -6.11 -15.52
N ASP A 86 4.64 -6.59 -16.55
CA ASP A 86 3.77 -5.80 -17.42
C ASP A 86 2.40 -6.45 -17.60
N SER A 87 1.62 -5.98 -18.55
CA SER A 87 0.27 -6.46 -18.82
C SER A 87 0.19 -7.90 -19.35
N SER A 88 1.31 -8.57 -19.63
CA SER A 88 1.35 -10.01 -19.92
C SER A 88 1.14 -10.84 -18.63
N HIS A 89 1.45 -10.25 -17.47
CA HIS A 89 1.23 -10.87 -16.17
C HIS A 89 -0.25 -10.77 -15.76
N GLU A 90 -0.83 -11.89 -15.31
CA GLU A 90 -2.26 -11.99 -14.98
C GLU A 90 -2.76 -10.89 -14.03
N LEU A 91 -1.97 -10.60 -13.00
CA LEU A 91 -2.29 -9.60 -11.99
C LEU A 91 -2.19 -8.14 -12.47
N LEU A 92 -1.64 -7.89 -13.67
CA LEU A 92 -1.53 -6.56 -14.28
C LEU A 92 -2.41 -6.40 -15.51
N LYS A 93 -3.27 -7.38 -15.80
CA LYS A 93 -4.29 -7.24 -16.85
C LYS A 93 -5.34 -6.20 -16.48
N PRO A 94 -5.91 -5.51 -17.46
CA PRO A 94 -6.94 -4.49 -17.27
C PRO A 94 -8.06 -4.90 -16.32
N ASP A 95 -8.69 -6.04 -16.57
CA ASP A 95 -9.83 -6.54 -15.78
C ASP A 95 -9.47 -6.75 -14.31
N HIS A 96 -8.27 -7.28 -14.05
CA HIS A 96 -7.79 -7.48 -12.68
C HIS A 96 -7.54 -6.14 -11.97
N LEU A 97 -6.90 -5.19 -12.66
CA LEU A 97 -6.62 -3.86 -12.11
C LEU A 97 -7.91 -3.08 -11.84
N GLU A 98 -8.90 -3.15 -12.74
CA GLU A 98 -10.22 -2.54 -12.53
C GLU A 98 -10.94 -3.15 -11.33
N HIS A 99 -10.94 -4.48 -11.21
CA HIS A 99 -11.53 -5.17 -10.06
C HIS A 99 -10.88 -4.74 -8.73
N LEU A 100 -9.55 -4.69 -8.66
CA LEU A 100 -8.84 -4.22 -7.46
C LEU A 100 -9.14 -2.77 -7.13
N TYR A 101 -9.21 -1.90 -8.14
CA TYR A 101 -9.58 -0.50 -7.95
C TYR A 101 -10.96 -0.36 -7.32
N PHE A 102 -11.98 -1.06 -7.86
CA PHE A 102 -13.32 -0.99 -7.31
C PHE A 102 -13.39 -1.51 -5.87
N LYS A 103 -12.71 -2.61 -5.55
CA LYS A 103 -12.59 -3.10 -4.17
C LYS A 103 -11.94 -2.06 -3.23
N MET A 104 -10.92 -1.37 -3.70
CA MET A 104 -10.28 -0.30 -2.93
C MET A 104 -11.24 0.85 -2.68
N VAL A 105 -11.97 1.31 -3.72
CA VAL A 105 -12.95 2.39 -3.60
C VAL A 105 -14.06 2.01 -2.63
N GLU A 106 -14.63 0.80 -2.74
CA GLU A 106 -15.66 0.30 -1.81
C GLU A 106 -15.17 0.35 -0.35
N ARG A 107 -13.93 -0.07 -0.10
CA ARG A 107 -13.33 -0.05 1.24
C ARG A 107 -13.13 1.38 1.76
N ILE A 108 -12.71 2.31 0.92
CA ILE A 108 -12.55 3.71 1.27
C ILE A 108 -13.92 4.33 1.61
N LEU A 109 -14.93 4.09 0.79
CA LEU A 109 -16.30 4.57 1.05
C LEU A 109 -16.88 4.00 2.36
N LEU A 110 -16.56 2.76 2.68
CA LEU A 110 -16.92 2.16 3.96
C LEU A 110 -16.24 2.92 5.12
N TRP A 111 -14.95 3.19 5.02
CA TRP A 111 -14.22 3.96 6.04
C TRP A 111 -14.77 5.39 6.18
N GLU A 112 -15.08 6.09 5.09
CA GLU A 112 -15.72 7.41 5.15
C GLU A 112 -17.05 7.37 5.91
N LYS A 113 -17.88 6.35 5.65
CA LYS A 113 -19.13 6.15 6.40
C LYS A 113 -18.90 5.90 7.89
N MET A 114 -17.91 5.08 8.24
CA MET A 114 -17.54 4.82 9.64
C MET A 114 -17.07 6.11 10.36
N ILE A 115 -16.25 6.92 9.69
CA ILE A 115 -15.78 8.20 10.22
C ILE A 115 -16.96 9.16 10.46
N ILE A 116 -17.88 9.26 9.50
CA ILE A 116 -19.08 10.10 9.66
C ILE A 116 -19.96 9.59 10.80
N PHE A 117 -20.20 8.28 10.86
CA PHE A 117 -21.04 7.66 11.89
C PHE A 117 -20.45 7.82 13.29
N SER A 118 -19.12 7.79 13.42
CA SER A 118 -18.43 8.01 14.70
C SER A 118 -18.58 9.43 15.23
N ALA A 119 -19.06 10.37 14.41
CA ALA A 119 -19.17 11.81 14.73
C ALA A 119 -17.85 12.40 15.30
N GLY A 120 -16.70 11.90 14.80
CA GLY A 120 -15.37 12.30 15.25
C GLY A 120 -14.93 11.71 16.60
N LYS A 121 -15.71 10.80 17.19
CA LYS A 121 -15.34 10.07 18.40
C LYS A 121 -14.45 8.89 18.08
N ILE A 122 -13.18 8.99 18.42
CA ILE A 122 -12.18 7.99 18.06
C ILE A 122 -12.44 6.63 18.72
N GLU A 123 -12.99 6.60 19.92
CA GLU A 123 -13.36 5.36 20.60
C GLU A 123 -14.48 4.63 19.85
N THR A 124 -15.47 5.36 19.35
CA THR A 124 -16.55 4.79 18.53
C THR A 124 -16.00 4.26 17.20
N LEU A 125 -15.09 4.99 16.57
CA LEU A 125 -14.44 4.56 15.33
C LEU A 125 -13.61 3.29 15.55
N ALA A 126 -12.83 3.22 16.64
CA ALA A 126 -12.01 2.07 16.98
C ALA A 126 -12.82 0.77 17.20
N LEU A 127 -14.05 0.88 17.72
CA LEU A 127 -14.97 -0.26 17.88
C LEU A 127 -15.50 -0.80 16.54
N MET A 128 -15.48 0.01 15.49
CA MET A 128 -15.98 -0.37 14.15
C MET A 128 -14.87 -0.80 13.19
N MET A 129 -13.61 -0.55 13.54
CA MET A 129 -12.46 -0.86 12.70
C MET A 129 -11.65 -2.03 13.27
N GLU A 130 -11.07 -2.82 12.39
CA GLU A 130 -10.04 -3.77 12.79
C GLU A 130 -8.84 -3.03 13.37
N PRO A 131 -8.15 -3.62 14.37
CA PRO A 131 -6.92 -3.04 14.88
C PRO A 131 -5.88 -2.92 13.77
N PRO A 132 -5.02 -1.88 13.80
CA PRO A 132 -3.96 -1.72 12.82
C PRO A 132 -2.94 -2.86 12.92
N ASP A 133 -2.42 -3.30 11.77
CA ASP A 133 -1.31 -4.24 11.72
C ASP A 133 0.00 -3.53 12.11
N MET A 134 0.35 -3.62 13.40
CA MET A 134 1.54 -2.97 13.95
C MET A 134 2.86 -3.63 13.53
N GLU A 135 2.83 -4.77 12.83
CA GLU A 135 4.01 -5.35 12.20
C GLU A 135 4.34 -4.65 10.88
N HIS A 136 3.38 -3.95 10.30
CA HIS A 136 3.57 -3.25 9.04
C HIS A 136 4.17 -1.86 9.28
N PHE A 137 5.34 -1.61 8.70
CA PHE A 137 6.13 -0.38 8.85
C PHE A 137 5.35 0.94 8.75
N PHE A 138 4.38 1.06 7.85
CA PHE A 138 3.60 2.29 7.68
C PHE A 138 2.68 2.62 8.86
N TYR A 139 2.35 1.65 9.71
CA TYR A 139 1.49 1.89 10.87
C TYR A 139 2.25 2.37 12.10
N TYR A 140 3.55 2.11 12.22
CA TYR A 140 4.33 2.49 13.40
C TYR A 140 5.47 3.48 13.15
N LYS A 141 5.86 3.69 11.89
CA LYS A 141 7.07 4.44 11.51
C LYS A 141 7.18 5.84 12.13
N ASP A 142 6.07 6.56 12.17
CA ASP A 142 6.05 7.97 12.55
C ASP A 142 5.09 8.22 13.73
N LEU A 143 4.78 7.19 14.54
CA LEU A 143 3.91 7.33 15.69
C LEU A 143 4.57 8.20 16.76
N THR A 144 3.81 9.14 17.29
CA THR A 144 4.18 9.84 18.51
C THR A 144 3.86 8.98 19.74
N LYS A 145 4.54 9.23 20.86
CA LYS A 145 4.28 8.53 22.13
C LYS A 145 2.81 8.60 22.58
N ASP A 146 2.11 9.69 22.26
CA ASP A 146 0.70 9.84 22.62
C ASP A 146 -0.20 8.99 21.70
N GLN A 147 0.16 8.85 20.41
CA GLN A 147 -0.52 7.94 19.49
C GLN A 147 -0.30 6.47 19.88
N GLU A 148 0.91 6.08 20.30
CA GLU A 148 1.19 4.74 20.84
C GLU A 148 0.33 4.41 22.05
N LYS A 149 0.25 5.34 23.03
CA LYS A 149 -0.62 5.19 24.20
C LYS A 149 -2.09 5.07 23.83
N LEU A 150 -2.54 5.86 22.84
CA LEU A 150 -3.91 5.82 22.36
C LEU A 150 -4.22 4.48 21.69
N ILE A 151 -3.36 3.96 20.82
CA ILE A 151 -3.48 2.65 20.19
C ILE A 151 -3.56 1.54 21.25
N THR A 152 -2.65 1.57 22.23
CA THR A 152 -2.68 0.64 23.35
C THR A 152 -3.99 0.69 24.11
N LYS A 153 -4.52 1.89 24.38
CA LYS A 153 -5.80 2.09 25.08
C LYS A 153 -6.98 1.56 24.28
N LEU A 154 -7.01 1.80 22.97
CA LEU A 154 -8.17 1.48 22.12
C LEU A 154 -8.23 -0.01 21.73
N TRP A 155 -7.11 -0.63 21.46
CA TRP A 155 -7.05 -2.00 20.95
C TRP A 155 -6.27 -2.99 21.83
N GLY A 156 -5.69 -2.54 22.95
CA GLY A 156 -4.88 -3.41 23.80
C GLY A 156 -3.55 -3.87 23.19
N ILE A 157 -3.12 -3.25 22.09
CA ILE A 157 -1.88 -3.59 21.39
C ILE A 157 -0.71 -2.94 22.12
N LYS A 158 0.31 -3.73 22.49
CA LYS A 158 1.59 -3.22 22.99
C LYS A 158 2.50 -2.91 21.80
N ILE A 159 2.99 -1.68 21.74
CA ILE A 159 3.90 -1.16 20.71
C ILE A 159 5.29 -1.04 21.31
#